data_480ec2ed3425b258df84d6194801dd51
#
_entry.id   480ec2ed3425b258df84d6194801dd51
#
_cell.length_a   1.000
_cell.length_b   1.000
_cell.length_c   1.000
_cell.angle_alpha   90.00
_cell.angle_beta   90.00
_cell.angle_gamma   90.00
#
_symmetry.space_group_name_H-M   'P 1'
#
loop_
_entity.id
_entity.type
_entity.pdbx_description
1 polymer ?
#
loop_
_entity_poly.entity_id
_entity_poly.type
_entity_poly.pdbx_seq_one_letter_code
_entity_poly.pdbx_strand_id
1 'polypeptide(L)'
;MRSSAASDVYKRQELALQFAHSLGVKLKLKVMNSSAEMINSLLRGDGDLIAYNLAMTNSGKDSLLYCGEEHITHQVVVQRRGKEALKDVTQLVDKDIYVYPGKFYTRIVNLNNELGGGIRIHKVEPDSLSEEDLITWVAEGKIDYTIATNDVAKINRTYYQNLDIGLVISFDQRSSWAVRKTSPLLAEAANKWHREHVNSPEFKASARRYFELNKRVSHGAILSVKEGKISYYDDLFKKYATTIGWDWRLLAALAYTESNFNPATVSWAGACGLMQLMPKTARAMGVPAGKENDPEESIKAAVKYIKILQNMFAEVPDASERTKFVLAAYNAGSGHVTDAMALSEKYGRNHYIWEHNVAHYILLKSHEEYYQDPVCRNGYFRGTETYNFVREVTERAEIYKQKIKY
;
A
#
# COMPACT_ATOMS: atom_id res chain seq x y z
N MET A 1 6.00 1.94 4.54
CA MET A 1 4.59 1.63 4.84
C MET A 1 3.95 1.08 3.58
N ARG A 2 3.35 -0.09 3.62
CA ARG A 2 2.46 -0.48 2.53
C ARG A 2 1.25 0.44 2.62
N SER A 3 0.95 1.17 1.55
CA SER A 3 -0.22 2.04 1.50
C SER A 3 -1.47 1.21 1.81
N SER A 4 -2.40 1.75 2.61
CA SER A 4 -3.69 1.12 2.90
C SER A 4 -4.45 0.84 1.59
N ALA A 5 -4.28 1.69 0.59
CA ALA A 5 -4.87 1.52 -0.74
C ALA A 5 -4.36 0.26 -1.46
N ALA A 6 -3.08 -0.10 -1.32
CA ALA A 6 -2.54 -1.32 -1.89
C ALA A 6 -3.06 -2.57 -1.16
N SER A 7 -3.08 -2.54 0.17
CA SER A 7 -3.66 -3.60 0.99
C SER A 7 -5.13 -3.86 0.60
N ASP A 8 -5.88 -2.81 0.33
CA ASP A 8 -7.28 -2.88 -0.10
C ASP A 8 -7.47 -3.48 -1.50
N VAL A 9 -6.62 -3.15 -2.46
CA VAL A 9 -6.67 -3.73 -3.82
C VAL A 9 -6.43 -5.23 -3.78
N TYR A 10 -5.45 -5.67 -3.03
CA TYR A 10 -5.12 -7.10 -2.91
C TYR A 10 -6.17 -7.90 -2.16
N LYS A 11 -6.72 -7.34 -1.08
CA LYS A 11 -7.86 -7.94 -0.37
C LYS A 11 -9.04 -8.19 -1.33
N ARG A 12 -9.35 -7.21 -2.17
CA ARG A 12 -10.44 -7.32 -3.15
C ARG A 12 -10.17 -8.37 -4.21
N GLN A 13 -8.92 -8.48 -4.69
CA GLN A 13 -8.53 -9.53 -5.64
C GLN A 13 -8.63 -10.93 -5.01
N GLU A 14 -8.22 -11.09 -3.75
CA GLU A 14 -8.35 -12.35 -3.03
C GLU A 14 -9.82 -12.74 -2.85
N LEU A 15 -10.66 -11.79 -2.44
CA LEU A 15 -12.11 -12.04 -2.29
C LEU A 15 -12.77 -12.39 -3.64
N ALA A 16 -12.41 -11.69 -4.71
CA ALA A 16 -12.91 -12.01 -6.05
C ALA A 16 -12.46 -13.39 -6.53
N LEU A 17 -11.22 -13.79 -6.21
CA LEU A 17 -10.70 -15.12 -6.53
C LEU A 17 -11.42 -16.22 -5.75
N GLN A 18 -11.65 -16.03 -4.46
CA GLN A 18 -12.39 -16.97 -3.62
C GLN A 18 -13.85 -17.11 -4.08
N PHE A 19 -14.48 -15.98 -4.47
CA PHE A 19 -15.82 -16.01 -5.02
C PHE A 19 -15.87 -16.74 -6.36
N ALA A 20 -14.97 -16.46 -7.30
CA ALA A 20 -14.89 -17.18 -8.57
C ALA A 20 -14.68 -18.69 -8.37
N HIS A 21 -13.79 -19.05 -7.44
CA HIS A 21 -13.55 -20.46 -7.08
C HIS A 21 -14.81 -21.15 -6.52
N SER A 22 -15.60 -20.45 -5.69
CA SER A 22 -16.85 -20.99 -5.16
C SER A 22 -17.91 -21.24 -6.24
N LEU A 23 -17.82 -20.54 -7.37
CA LEU A 23 -18.67 -20.74 -8.55
C LEU A 23 -18.09 -21.79 -9.52
N GLY A 24 -16.92 -22.34 -9.27
CA GLY A 24 -16.24 -23.28 -10.17
C GLY A 24 -15.72 -22.65 -11.47
N VAL A 25 -15.49 -21.32 -11.49
CA VAL A 25 -15.05 -20.58 -12.68
C VAL A 25 -13.65 -19.98 -12.49
N LYS A 26 -12.97 -19.71 -13.61
CA LYS A 26 -11.67 -19.02 -13.61
C LYS A 26 -11.90 -17.51 -13.53
N LEU A 27 -11.17 -16.84 -12.63
CA LEU A 27 -11.17 -15.38 -12.56
C LEU A 27 -10.33 -14.79 -13.69
N LYS A 28 -10.89 -13.82 -14.41
CA LYS A 28 -10.17 -12.93 -15.31
C LYS A 28 -10.26 -11.51 -14.77
N LEU A 29 -9.14 -10.96 -14.31
CA LEU A 29 -9.09 -9.59 -13.79
C LEU A 29 -8.88 -8.58 -14.92
N LYS A 30 -9.63 -7.49 -14.85
CA LYS A 30 -9.46 -6.30 -15.66
C LYS A 30 -9.34 -5.09 -14.72
N VAL A 31 -8.18 -4.44 -14.73
CA VAL A 31 -7.92 -3.28 -13.86
C VAL A 31 -8.29 -2.01 -14.62
N MET A 32 -8.93 -1.07 -13.94
CA MET A 32 -9.36 0.20 -14.48
C MET A 32 -9.06 1.35 -13.52
N ASN A 33 -8.86 2.54 -14.06
CA ASN A 33 -8.36 3.69 -13.32
C ASN A 33 -9.47 4.53 -12.67
N SER A 34 -10.74 4.32 -13.04
CA SER A 34 -11.86 5.09 -12.48
C SER A 34 -13.13 4.28 -12.33
N SER A 35 -13.97 4.67 -11.36
CA SER A 35 -15.30 4.07 -11.17
C SER A 35 -16.22 4.24 -12.40
N ALA A 36 -16.10 5.36 -13.09
CA ALA A 36 -16.87 5.61 -14.31
C ALA A 36 -16.49 4.64 -15.43
N GLU A 37 -15.19 4.38 -15.61
CA GLU A 37 -14.69 3.41 -16.58
C GLU A 37 -15.12 1.98 -16.22
N MET A 38 -15.07 1.60 -14.95
CA MET A 38 -15.56 0.30 -14.46
C MET A 38 -17.04 0.10 -14.77
N ILE A 39 -17.89 1.10 -14.49
CA ILE A 39 -19.32 1.06 -14.76
C ILE A 39 -19.59 0.93 -16.27
N ASN A 40 -18.96 1.76 -17.09
CA ASN A 40 -19.12 1.72 -18.54
C ASN A 40 -18.71 0.37 -19.13
N SER A 41 -17.59 -0.19 -18.67
CA SER A 41 -17.11 -1.50 -19.11
C SER A 41 -18.06 -2.62 -18.69
N LEU A 42 -18.59 -2.59 -17.46
CA LEU A 42 -19.58 -3.53 -16.98
C LEU A 42 -20.86 -3.48 -17.83
N LEU A 43 -21.37 -2.28 -18.13
CA LEU A 43 -22.60 -2.08 -18.92
C LEU A 43 -22.42 -2.53 -20.37
N ARG A 44 -21.23 -2.39 -20.96
CA ARG A 44 -20.92 -2.91 -22.30
C ARG A 44 -20.77 -4.44 -22.35
N GLY A 45 -20.68 -5.11 -21.20
CA GLY A 45 -20.44 -6.55 -21.14
C GLY A 45 -18.97 -6.97 -21.20
N ASP A 46 -18.02 -6.04 -21.05
CA ASP A 46 -16.59 -6.32 -21.05
C ASP A 46 -16.13 -7.01 -19.74
N GLY A 47 -16.99 -7.04 -18.72
CA GLY A 47 -16.82 -7.71 -17.44
C GLY A 47 -18.17 -8.10 -16.85
N ASP A 48 -18.18 -8.96 -15.83
CA ASP A 48 -19.40 -9.49 -15.23
C ASP A 48 -19.66 -8.92 -13.83
N LEU A 49 -18.59 -8.56 -13.12
CA LEU A 49 -18.65 -8.10 -11.74
C LEU A 49 -17.63 -6.99 -11.51
N ILE A 50 -18.04 -5.91 -10.87
CA ILE A 50 -17.14 -4.92 -10.26
C ILE A 50 -16.86 -5.37 -8.82
N ALA A 51 -15.70 -5.98 -8.57
CA ALA A 51 -15.24 -6.38 -7.25
C ALA A 51 -14.51 -5.21 -6.55
N TYR A 52 -15.19 -4.08 -6.45
CA TYR A 52 -14.71 -2.82 -5.87
C TYR A 52 -15.80 -2.22 -4.99
N ASN A 53 -15.42 -1.48 -3.94
CA ASN A 53 -16.37 -0.76 -3.10
C ASN A 53 -16.95 0.44 -3.88
N LEU A 54 -17.84 0.15 -4.80
CA LEU A 54 -18.51 1.13 -5.64
C LEU A 54 -19.57 1.86 -4.82
N ALA A 55 -19.53 3.20 -4.79
CA ALA A 55 -20.50 4.00 -4.05
C ALA A 55 -21.94 3.72 -4.54
N MET A 56 -22.83 3.45 -3.60
CA MET A 56 -24.26 3.20 -3.89
C MET A 56 -24.98 4.52 -4.08
N THR A 57 -25.12 4.94 -5.33
CA THR A 57 -25.83 6.17 -5.71
C THR A 57 -27.24 5.85 -6.23
N ASN A 58 -28.17 6.81 -6.18
CA ASN A 58 -29.50 6.62 -6.73
C ASN A 58 -29.44 6.37 -8.24
N SER A 59 -28.63 7.13 -8.99
CA SER A 59 -28.40 6.90 -10.42
C SER A 59 -27.76 5.54 -10.72
N GLY A 60 -26.87 5.06 -9.84
CA GLY A 60 -26.28 3.73 -9.95
C GLY A 60 -27.32 2.62 -9.81
N LYS A 61 -28.32 2.76 -8.93
CA LYS A 61 -29.40 1.79 -8.74
C LYS A 61 -30.31 1.64 -9.97
N ASP A 62 -30.29 2.59 -10.88
CA ASP A 62 -31.08 2.51 -12.12
C ASP A 62 -30.47 1.52 -13.12
N SER A 63 -29.17 1.29 -13.10
CA SER A 63 -28.44 0.48 -14.09
C SER A 63 -27.69 -0.72 -13.49
N LEU A 64 -27.47 -0.74 -12.17
CA LEU A 64 -26.67 -1.73 -11.46
C LEU A 64 -27.49 -2.44 -10.38
N LEU A 65 -27.09 -3.69 -10.07
CA LEU A 65 -27.42 -4.39 -8.83
C LEU A 65 -26.19 -4.40 -7.94
N TYR A 66 -26.30 -3.82 -6.76
CA TYR A 66 -25.27 -3.87 -5.74
C TYR A 66 -25.35 -5.19 -4.97
N CYS A 67 -24.22 -5.82 -4.69
CA CYS A 67 -24.17 -7.17 -4.11
C CYS A 67 -22.88 -7.40 -3.30
N GLY A 68 -22.82 -8.53 -2.59
CA GLY A 68 -21.69 -8.92 -1.76
C GLY A 68 -21.62 -8.14 -0.45
N GLU A 69 -20.41 -7.74 -0.06
CA GLU A 69 -20.19 -6.99 1.17
C GLU A 69 -20.68 -5.53 1.03
N GLU A 70 -21.55 -5.10 1.91
CA GLU A 70 -21.88 -3.69 2.06
C GLU A 70 -20.86 -3.05 3.01
N HIS A 71 -20.13 -2.06 2.50
CA HIS A 71 -19.13 -1.33 3.23
C HIS A 71 -19.64 0.09 3.55
N ILE A 72 -19.69 0.42 4.84
CA ILE A 72 -20.16 1.72 5.30
C ILE A 72 -18.96 2.56 5.70
N THR A 73 -18.78 3.69 5.03
CA THR A 73 -17.73 4.65 5.33
C THR A 73 -18.29 6.03 5.58
N HIS A 74 -17.60 6.80 6.40
CA HIS A 74 -17.83 8.23 6.59
C HIS A 74 -16.51 8.97 6.64
N GLN A 75 -16.56 10.28 6.50
CA GLN A 75 -15.39 11.13 6.59
C GLN A 75 -15.21 11.64 8.02
N VAL A 76 -13.98 11.63 8.49
CA VAL A 76 -13.59 12.08 9.82
C VAL A 76 -12.52 13.15 9.74
N VAL A 77 -12.49 14.02 10.72
CA VAL A 77 -11.33 14.87 10.99
C VAL A 77 -10.26 14.02 11.64
N VAL A 78 -9.07 14.04 11.08
CA VAL A 78 -7.87 13.46 11.69
C VAL A 78 -7.11 14.58 12.38
N GLN A 79 -6.87 14.42 13.68
CA GLN A 79 -6.19 15.38 14.54
C GLN A 79 -5.30 14.66 15.56
N ARG A 80 -4.44 15.37 16.26
CA ARG A 80 -3.69 14.79 17.38
C ARG A 80 -4.57 14.69 18.63
N ARG A 81 -4.37 13.63 19.39
CA ARG A 81 -4.99 13.47 20.72
C ARG A 81 -4.49 14.54 21.68
N GLY A 82 -5.39 15.08 22.49
CA GLY A 82 -5.03 16.04 23.51
C GLY A 82 -6.27 16.75 24.06
N LYS A 83 -6.05 17.67 24.99
CA LYS A 83 -7.11 18.49 25.57
C LYS A 83 -7.73 19.45 24.55
N GLU A 84 -6.95 19.84 23.55
CA GLU A 84 -7.33 20.74 22.45
C GLU A 84 -7.99 20.02 21.27
N ALA A 85 -8.18 18.70 21.35
CA ALA A 85 -8.83 17.93 20.28
C ALA A 85 -10.29 18.38 20.10
N LEU A 86 -10.65 18.68 18.85
CA LEU A 86 -11.99 19.15 18.49
C LEU A 86 -13.02 18.04 18.75
N LYS A 87 -14.16 18.41 19.30
CA LYS A 87 -15.26 17.50 19.67
C LYS A 87 -16.50 17.73 18.83
N ASP A 88 -16.62 18.92 18.24
CA ASP A 88 -17.77 19.35 17.45
C ASP A 88 -17.32 20.05 16.18
N VAL A 89 -18.14 19.93 15.13
CA VAL A 89 -17.85 20.51 13.80
C VAL A 89 -17.79 22.05 13.82
N THR A 90 -18.49 22.70 14.75
CA THR A 90 -18.45 24.16 14.89
C THR A 90 -17.07 24.68 15.32
N GLN A 91 -16.26 23.84 15.97
CA GLN A 91 -14.91 24.17 16.38
C GLN A 91 -13.89 24.18 15.22
N LEU A 92 -14.33 23.76 14.01
CA LEU A 92 -13.52 23.86 12.80
C LEU A 92 -13.40 25.31 12.27
N VAL A 93 -14.30 26.20 12.69
CA VAL A 93 -14.21 27.62 12.37
C VAL A 93 -12.87 28.16 12.85
N ASP A 94 -12.21 29.00 12.03
CA ASP A 94 -10.87 29.55 12.25
C ASP A 94 -9.72 28.52 12.33
N LYS A 95 -9.95 27.28 11.86
CA LYS A 95 -8.90 26.27 11.75
C LYS A 95 -8.42 26.12 10.32
N ASP A 96 -7.13 25.76 10.19
CA ASP A 96 -6.49 25.43 8.93
C ASP A 96 -6.65 23.94 8.65
N ILE A 97 -7.45 23.60 7.63
CA ILE A 97 -7.75 22.21 7.28
C ILE A 97 -7.09 21.90 5.92
N TYR A 98 -6.16 20.97 5.93
CA TYR A 98 -5.48 20.49 4.72
C TYR A 98 -6.24 19.30 4.16
N VAL A 99 -6.63 19.35 2.88
CA VAL A 99 -7.49 18.32 2.29
C VAL A 99 -7.01 17.84 0.94
N TYR A 100 -7.12 16.53 0.75
CA TYR A 100 -6.94 15.92 -0.55
C TYR A 100 -8.11 16.29 -1.47
N PRO A 101 -7.88 16.52 -2.79
CA PRO A 101 -8.93 16.90 -3.74
C PRO A 101 -10.02 15.83 -3.89
N GLY A 102 -11.13 16.22 -4.51
CA GLY A 102 -12.29 15.34 -4.74
C GLY A 102 -13.29 15.36 -3.59
N LYS A 103 -13.75 14.20 -3.14
CA LYS A 103 -14.84 14.05 -2.15
C LYS A 103 -14.60 14.77 -0.82
N PHE A 104 -13.35 14.82 -0.36
CA PHE A 104 -12.98 15.47 0.89
C PHE A 104 -13.08 16.98 0.79
N TYR A 105 -12.51 17.54 -0.29
CA TYR A 105 -12.60 18.97 -0.56
C TYR A 105 -14.06 19.42 -0.72
N THR A 106 -14.87 18.69 -1.49
CA THR A 106 -16.30 19.00 -1.67
C THR A 106 -17.04 18.99 -0.31
N ARG A 107 -16.76 17.99 0.54
CA ARG A 107 -17.45 17.89 1.84
C ARG A 107 -17.09 19.04 2.78
N ILE A 108 -15.79 19.39 2.88
CA ILE A 108 -15.39 20.47 3.80
C ILE A 108 -15.88 21.83 3.33
N VAL A 109 -15.94 22.07 2.01
CA VAL A 109 -16.53 23.29 1.44
C VAL A 109 -18.01 23.38 1.79
N ASN A 110 -18.76 22.29 1.62
CA ASN A 110 -20.17 22.25 2.00
C ASN A 110 -20.37 22.49 3.50
N LEU A 111 -19.57 21.81 4.34
CA LEU A 111 -19.61 22.00 5.79
C LEU A 111 -19.28 23.46 6.17
N ASN A 112 -18.29 24.06 5.53
CA ASN A 112 -17.95 25.47 5.75
C ASN A 112 -19.14 26.40 5.43
N ASN A 113 -19.86 26.13 4.34
CA ASN A 113 -21.07 26.86 4.00
C ASN A 113 -22.23 26.62 5.00
N GLU A 114 -22.39 25.36 5.44
CA GLU A 114 -23.39 24.99 6.48
C GLU A 114 -23.13 25.74 7.81
N LEU A 115 -21.87 25.99 8.16
CA LEU A 115 -21.45 26.71 9.37
C LEU A 115 -21.43 28.24 9.22
N GLY A 116 -21.71 28.77 8.04
CA GLY A 116 -21.66 30.21 7.77
C GLY A 116 -20.28 30.74 7.40
N GLY A 117 -19.32 29.85 7.11
CA GLY A 117 -17.94 30.19 6.73
C GLY A 117 -16.94 30.11 7.89
N GLY A 118 -15.71 30.55 7.62
CA GLY A 118 -14.66 30.69 8.64
C GLY A 118 -13.63 29.55 8.68
N ILE A 119 -13.86 28.43 8.00
CA ILE A 119 -12.83 27.35 7.91
C ILE A 119 -11.80 27.77 6.84
N ARG A 120 -10.50 27.75 7.19
CA ARG A 120 -9.42 27.96 6.23
C ARG A 120 -9.06 26.64 5.56
N ILE A 121 -9.51 26.47 4.30
CA ILE A 121 -9.38 25.23 3.57
C ILE A 121 -8.18 25.29 2.64
N HIS A 122 -7.21 24.40 2.84
CA HIS A 122 -5.99 24.27 2.04
C HIS A 122 -6.08 22.97 1.20
N LYS A 123 -6.41 23.15 -0.08
CA LYS A 123 -6.42 22.03 -1.04
C LYS A 123 -4.99 21.71 -1.45
N VAL A 124 -4.58 20.44 -1.29
CA VAL A 124 -3.25 19.99 -1.69
C VAL A 124 -3.23 19.52 -3.15
N GLU A 125 -2.05 19.62 -3.78
CA GLU A 125 -1.87 19.15 -5.16
C GLU A 125 -1.75 17.61 -5.18
N PRO A 126 -2.55 16.92 -6.03
CA PRO A 126 -2.63 15.45 -6.02
C PRO A 126 -1.37 14.74 -6.53
N ASP A 127 -0.52 15.42 -7.31
CA ASP A 127 0.62 14.79 -7.98
C ASP A 127 1.78 14.46 -7.03
N SER A 128 1.78 15.02 -5.82
CA SER A 128 2.89 14.86 -4.86
C SER A 128 2.48 14.26 -3.51
N LEU A 129 1.19 14.18 -3.20
CA LEU A 129 0.70 13.79 -1.88
C LEU A 129 -0.51 12.84 -1.99
N SER A 130 -0.64 11.94 -1.01
CA SER A 130 -1.79 11.07 -0.83
C SER A 130 -2.60 11.46 0.42
N GLU A 131 -3.79 10.87 0.57
CA GLU A 131 -4.59 10.97 1.80
C GLU A 131 -3.79 10.55 3.04
N GLU A 132 -2.97 9.51 2.91
CA GLU A 132 -2.15 8.96 4.00
C GLU A 132 -0.97 9.87 4.37
N ASP A 133 -0.40 10.60 3.41
CA ASP A 133 0.67 11.56 3.68
C ASP A 133 0.15 12.70 4.57
N LEU A 134 -1.07 13.18 4.34
CA LEU A 134 -1.69 14.20 5.18
C LEU A 134 -1.94 13.69 6.60
N ILE A 135 -2.38 12.43 6.76
CA ILE A 135 -2.52 11.79 8.08
C ILE A 135 -1.17 11.71 8.80
N THR A 136 -0.12 11.35 8.07
CA THR A 136 1.25 11.32 8.58
C THR A 136 1.70 12.71 9.03
N TRP A 137 1.42 13.76 8.25
CA TRP A 137 1.74 15.13 8.62
C TRP A 137 1.03 15.59 9.90
N VAL A 138 -0.22 15.16 10.10
CA VAL A 138 -0.92 15.41 11.37
C VAL A 138 -0.21 14.70 12.52
N ALA A 139 0.15 13.43 12.36
CA ALA A 139 0.83 12.65 13.39
C ALA A 139 2.19 13.23 13.78
N GLU A 140 2.93 13.77 12.82
CA GLU A 140 4.23 14.43 12.99
C GLU A 140 4.15 15.88 13.46
N GLY A 141 2.95 16.47 13.51
CA GLY A 141 2.73 17.86 13.93
C GLY A 141 3.08 18.92 12.87
N LYS A 142 3.22 18.53 11.62
CA LYS A 142 3.44 19.47 10.49
C LYS A 142 2.19 20.25 10.14
N ILE A 143 1.02 19.63 10.29
CA ILE A 143 -0.31 20.24 10.18
C ILE A 143 -1.16 19.79 11.37
N ASP A 144 -2.23 20.53 11.68
CA ASP A 144 -3.07 20.20 12.83
C ASP A 144 -4.25 19.31 12.44
N TYR A 145 -4.83 19.53 11.26
CA TYR A 145 -6.06 18.85 10.85
C TYR A 145 -6.02 18.44 9.38
N THR A 146 -6.51 17.23 9.11
CA THR A 146 -6.86 16.77 7.76
C THR A 146 -8.18 15.98 7.79
N ILE A 147 -8.70 15.65 6.61
CA ILE A 147 -9.89 14.83 6.44
C ILE A 147 -9.53 13.54 5.74
N ALA A 148 -10.05 12.44 6.27
CA ALA A 148 -9.85 11.12 5.71
C ALA A 148 -11.14 10.28 5.81
N THR A 149 -11.19 9.15 5.08
CA THR A 149 -12.19 8.12 5.34
C THR A 149 -11.90 7.42 6.68
N ASN A 150 -12.95 7.06 7.41
CA ASN A 150 -12.84 6.45 8.74
C ASN A 150 -12.02 5.15 8.74
N ASP A 151 -12.06 4.36 7.67
CA ASP A 151 -11.29 3.12 7.52
C ASP A 151 -9.79 3.40 7.31
N VAL A 152 -9.43 4.33 6.42
CA VAL A 152 -8.05 4.77 6.23
C VAL A 152 -7.51 5.40 7.50
N ALA A 153 -8.29 6.26 8.16
CA ALA A 153 -7.92 6.87 9.43
C ALA A 153 -7.74 5.84 10.56
N LYS A 154 -8.61 4.81 10.64
CA LYS A 154 -8.48 3.70 11.61
C LYS A 154 -7.21 2.90 11.40
N ILE A 155 -6.86 2.59 10.16
CA ILE A 155 -5.62 1.89 9.83
C ILE A 155 -4.42 2.73 10.26
N ASN A 156 -4.37 4.00 9.88
CA ASN A 156 -3.27 4.90 10.22
C ASN A 156 -3.17 5.12 11.76
N ARG A 157 -4.27 5.15 12.50
CA ARG A 157 -4.26 5.21 13.96
C ARG A 157 -3.60 3.99 14.61
N THR A 158 -3.49 2.86 13.93
CA THR A 158 -2.73 1.70 14.45
C THR A 158 -1.23 1.96 14.44
N TYR A 159 -0.74 2.79 13.52
CA TYR A 159 0.66 3.19 13.42
C TYR A 159 0.96 4.43 14.28
N TYR A 160 0.03 5.39 14.30
CA TYR A 160 0.18 6.66 15.00
C TYR A 160 -0.83 6.74 16.17
N GLN A 161 -0.42 6.25 17.35
CA GLN A 161 -1.30 6.20 18.52
C GLN A 161 -1.71 7.59 19.07
N ASN A 162 -1.01 8.63 18.64
CA ASN A 162 -1.30 10.02 18.97
C ASN A 162 -2.43 10.63 18.14
N LEU A 163 -3.06 9.89 17.23
CA LEU A 163 -4.17 10.37 16.41
C LEU A 163 -5.52 10.18 17.09
N ASP A 164 -6.37 11.20 16.99
CA ASP A 164 -7.79 11.17 17.25
C ASP A 164 -8.57 11.29 15.93
N ILE A 165 -9.58 10.44 15.76
CA ILE A 165 -10.42 10.32 14.57
C ILE A 165 -11.91 10.27 14.95
N GLY A 166 -12.25 10.82 16.10
CA GLY A 166 -13.61 10.74 16.65
C GLY A 166 -14.59 11.74 16.05
N LEU A 167 -14.12 12.83 15.45
CA LEU A 167 -14.97 13.87 14.89
C LEU A 167 -15.44 13.50 13.49
N VAL A 168 -16.70 13.10 13.35
CA VAL A 168 -17.33 12.74 12.06
C VAL A 168 -17.90 13.99 11.39
N ILE A 169 -17.64 14.15 10.07
CA ILE A 169 -18.10 15.33 9.31
C ILE A 169 -18.97 14.99 8.10
N SER A 170 -19.27 13.73 7.86
CA SER A 170 -20.15 13.32 6.76
C SER A 170 -21.17 12.28 7.22
N PHE A 171 -22.26 12.16 6.48
CA PHE A 171 -23.16 11.02 6.60
C PHE A 171 -22.48 9.73 6.14
N ASP A 172 -23.02 8.59 6.59
CA ASP A 172 -22.59 7.28 6.15
C ASP A 172 -22.76 7.11 4.65
N GLN A 173 -21.70 6.70 3.99
CA GLN A 173 -21.67 6.37 2.58
C GLN A 173 -21.59 4.86 2.44
N ARG A 174 -22.56 4.27 1.73
CA ARG A 174 -22.60 2.83 1.46
C ARG A 174 -21.93 2.56 0.14
N SER A 175 -21.14 1.51 0.10
CA SER A 175 -20.50 1.00 -1.10
C SER A 175 -20.54 -0.52 -1.10
N SER A 176 -20.52 -1.13 -2.28
CA SER A 176 -20.60 -2.58 -2.44
C SER A 176 -20.07 -2.99 -3.82
N TRP A 177 -19.91 -4.29 -4.04
CA TRP A 177 -19.71 -4.83 -5.37
C TRP A 177 -20.94 -4.55 -6.23
N ALA A 178 -20.80 -4.64 -7.55
CA ALA A 178 -21.90 -4.40 -8.46
C ALA A 178 -21.86 -5.32 -9.69
N VAL A 179 -23.03 -5.68 -10.16
CA VAL A 179 -23.26 -6.41 -11.42
C VAL A 179 -24.29 -5.68 -12.28
N ARG A 180 -24.42 -6.05 -13.55
CA ARG A 180 -25.50 -5.55 -14.41
C ARG A 180 -26.89 -5.91 -13.85
N LYS A 181 -27.87 -5.06 -14.05
CA LYS A 181 -29.29 -5.37 -13.73
C LYS A 181 -29.79 -6.65 -14.40
N THR A 182 -29.23 -6.98 -15.55
CA THR A 182 -29.53 -8.19 -16.30
C THR A 182 -28.90 -9.47 -15.75
N SER A 183 -28.12 -9.36 -14.66
CA SER A 183 -27.40 -10.50 -14.05
C SER A 183 -27.83 -10.74 -12.59
N PRO A 184 -29.16 -10.87 -12.28
CA PRO A 184 -29.62 -11.00 -10.89
C PRO A 184 -29.12 -12.25 -10.18
N LEU A 185 -28.97 -13.37 -10.90
CA LEU A 185 -28.44 -14.61 -10.34
C LEU A 185 -26.99 -14.48 -9.83
N LEU A 186 -26.17 -13.68 -10.54
CA LEU A 186 -24.80 -13.42 -10.10
C LEU A 186 -24.77 -12.53 -8.84
N ALA A 187 -25.69 -11.55 -8.76
CA ALA A 187 -25.86 -10.73 -7.55
C ALA A 187 -26.28 -11.59 -6.36
N GLU A 188 -27.25 -12.49 -6.55
CA GLU A 188 -27.73 -13.40 -5.51
C GLU A 188 -26.62 -14.35 -5.05
N ALA A 189 -25.86 -14.92 -5.99
CA ALA A 189 -24.71 -15.78 -5.69
C ALA A 189 -23.65 -15.03 -4.87
N ALA A 190 -23.33 -13.77 -5.21
CA ALA A 190 -22.39 -12.94 -4.46
C ALA A 190 -22.90 -12.64 -3.04
N ASN A 191 -24.18 -12.31 -2.89
CA ASN A 191 -24.81 -12.08 -1.60
C ASN A 191 -24.83 -13.34 -0.72
N LYS A 192 -25.15 -14.51 -1.31
CA LYS A 192 -25.13 -15.79 -0.61
C LYS A 192 -23.72 -16.14 -0.16
N TRP A 193 -22.77 -16.08 -1.08
CA TRP A 193 -21.37 -16.38 -0.80
C TRP A 193 -20.83 -15.48 0.31
N HIS A 194 -21.11 -14.17 0.28
CA HIS A 194 -20.66 -13.25 1.32
C HIS A 194 -21.23 -13.63 2.70
N ARG A 195 -22.56 -13.89 2.80
CA ARG A 195 -23.19 -14.27 4.07
C ARG A 195 -22.60 -15.57 4.67
N GLU A 196 -22.27 -16.54 3.82
CA GLU A 196 -21.71 -17.83 4.24
C GLU A 196 -20.24 -17.68 4.64
N HIS A 197 -19.47 -16.80 3.97
CA HIS A 197 -18.03 -16.65 4.17
C HIS A 197 -17.64 -15.63 5.22
N VAL A 198 -18.44 -14.60 5.48
CA VAL A 198 -18.11 -13.52 6.44
C VAL A 198 -17.76 -14.04 7.83
N ASN A 199 -18.35 -15.19 8.22
CA ASN A 199 -18.09 -15.84 9.49
C ASN A 199 -17.10 -17.02 9.42
N SER A 200 -16.61 -17.36 8.22
CA SER A 200 -15.67 -18.47 8.06
C SER A 200 -14.32 -18.16 8.73
N PRO A 201 -13.61 -19.20 9.23
CA PRO A 201 -12.26 -19.03 9.77
C PRO A 201 -11.31 -18.43 8.77
N GLU A 202 -11.44 -18.77 7.48
CA GLU A 202 -10.62 -18.29 6.37
C GLU A 202 -10.83 -16.80 6.13
N PHE A 203 -12.09 -16.34 6.09
CA PHE A 203 -12.42 -14.92 5.93
C PHE A 203 -11.94 -14.11 7.14
N LYS A 204 -12.16 -14.61 8.36
CA LYS A 204 -11.66 -14.00 9.59
C LYS A 204 -10.12 -13.98 9.63
N ALA A 205 -9.46 -15.05 9.17
CA ALA A 205 -8.01 -15.09 9.07
C ALA A 205 -7.48 -14.12 8.00
N SER A 206 -8.19 -13.99 6.87
CA SER A 206 -7.88 -12.98 5.85
C SER A 206 -8.10 -11.57 6.41
N ALA A 207 -9.26 -11.28 6.99
CA ALA A 207 -9.52 -9.98 7.62
C ALA A 207 -8.51 -9.66 8.73
N ARG A 208 -8.16 -10.65 9.58
CA ARG A 208 -7.12 -10.50 10.60
C ARG A 208 -5.75 -10.20 9.99
N ARG A 209 -5.38 -10.84 8.90
CA ARG A 209 -4.13 -10.54 8.18
C ARG A 209 -4.06 -9.08 7.73
N TYR A 210 -5.17 -8.50 7.31
CA TYR A 210 -5.21 -7.11 6.81
C TYR A 210 -5.42 -6.06 7.92
N PHE A 211 -6.16 -6.41 9.01
CA PHE A 211 -6.57 -5.45 10.03
C PHE A 211 -5.96 -5.68 11.43
N GLU A 212 -5.54 -6.89 11.77
CA GLU A 212 -5.06 -7.25 13.12
C GLU A 212 -3.58 -7.60 13.19
N LEU A 213 -2.94 -8.04 12.11
CA LEU A 213 -1.49 -8.28 12.11
C LEU A 213 -0.68 -6.98 12.33
N ASN A 214 -1.31 -5.84 12.08
CA ASN A 214 -0.76 -4.55 12.48
C ASN A 214 -0.91 -4.24 13.98
N LYS A 215 -1.68 -5.03 14.76
CA LYS A 215 -1.83 -4.85 16.22
C LYS A 215 -0.77 -5.54 17.06
N ARG A 216 0.03 -6.44 16.51
CA ARG A 216 1.18 -6.99 17.22
C ARG A 216 2.39 -6.08 17.02
N VAL A 217 2.34 -4.98 17.74
CA VAL A 217 3.41 -4.18 18.31
C VAL A 217 4.79 -4.81 18.15
N SER A 218 5.63 -4.12 17.38
CA SER A 218 7.02 -3.76 17.75
C SER A 218 7.67 -4.61 18.85
N HIS A 219 7.93 -5.88 18.59
CA HIS A 219 8.87 -6.62 19.42
C HIS A 219 10.31 -6.52 18.88
N GLY A 220 10.56 -5.75 17.84
CA GLY A 220 11.84 -5.72 17.16
C GLY A 220 12.48 -4.34 16.96
N ALA A 221 11.75 -3.26 16.98
CA ALA A 221 12.32 -1.93 16.74
C ALA A 221 12.69 -1.26 18.07
N ILE A 222 13.93 -1.38 18.46
CA ILE A 222 14.52 -0.58 19.54
C ILE A 222 15.50 0.38 18.91
N LEU A 223 15.06 1.58 18.63
CA LEU A 223 15.99 2.69 18.43
C LEU A 223 16.46 3.17 19.81
N SER A 224 17.47 2.52 20.35
CA SER A 224 18.25 3.09 21.45
C SER A 224 19.45 3.82 20.86
N VAL A 225 19.22 5.08 20.47
CA VAL A 225 20.28 5.96 19.96
C VAL A 225 21.43 6.07 20.98
N LYS A 226 21.13 5.97 22.29
CA LYS A 226 22.13 5.99 23.37
C LYS A 226 23.00 4.73 23.36
N GLU A 227 22.48 3.60 22.91
CA GLU A 227 23.19 2.31 22.89
C GLU A 227 23.70 1.92 21.50
N GLY A 228 23.49 2.78 20.49
CA GLY A 228 23.92 2.51 19.12
C GLY A 228 23.18 1.33 18.46
N LYS A 229 21.94 1.03 18.89
CA LYS A 229 21.15 -0.13 18.42
C LYS A 229 19.97 0.30 17.56
N ILE A 230 19.76 -0.41 16.45
CA ILE A 230 18.59 -0.28 15.58
C ILE A 230 17.57 -1.38 15.90
N SER A 231 18.05 -2.62 16.07
CA SER A 231 17.21 -3.79 16.30
C SER A 231 17.92 -4.85 17.14
N TYR A 232 17.21 -5.91 17.51
CA TYR A 232 17.81 -7.11 18.11
C TYR A 232 18.69 -7.92 17.13
N TYR A 233 18.61 -7.62 15.83
CA TYR A 233 19.28 -8.35 14.77
C TYR A 233 20.50 -7.64 14.20
N ASP A 234 20.97 -6.56 14.82
CA ASP A 234 22.06 -5.74 14.31
C ASP A 234 23.34 -6.54 14.03
N ASP A 235 23.68 -7.48 14.91
CA ASP A 235 24.86 -8.33 14.72
C ASP A 235 24.73 -9.25 13.49
N LEU A 236 23.52 -9.73 13.22
CA LEU A 236 23.23 -10.49 11.99
C LEU A 236 23.32 -9.60 10.76
N PHE A 237 22.75 -8.37 10.81
CA PHE A 237 22.87 -7.43 9.71
C PHE A 237 24.31 -7.05 9.44
N LYS A 238 25.12 -6.77 10.45
CA LYS A 238 26.57 -6.51 10.32
C LYS A 238 27.31 -7.70 9.69
N LYS A 239 27.05 -8.91 10.18
CA LYS A 239 27.64 -10.15 9.67
C LYS A 239 27.39 -10.36 8.19
N TYR A 240 26.12 -10.22 7.74
CA TYR A 240 25.73 -10.57 6.39
C TYR A 240 25.85 -9.44 5.38
N ALA A 241 25.69 -8.17 5.76
CA ALA A 241 25.79 -7.03 4.86
C ALA A 241 27.18 -6.90 4.20
N THR A 242 28.23 -7.26 4.92
CA THR A 242 29.62 -7.26 4.40
C THR A 242 29.78 -8.16 3.19
N THR A 243 29.04 -9.26 3.11
CA THR A 243 29.14 -10.24 1.99
C THR A 243 28.60 -9.72 0.66
N ILE A 244 27.83 -8.65 0.69
CA ILE A 244 27.24 -7.97 -0.47
C ILE A 244 27.75 -6.52 -0.63
N GLY A 245 28.70 -6.09 0.19
CA GLY A 245 29.27 -4.75 0.14
C GLY A 245 28.27 -3.64 0.55
N TRP A 246 27.23 -3.97 1.29
CA TRP A 246 26.26 -3.00 1.79
C TRP A 246 26.61 -2.53 3.20
N ASP A 247 26.24 -1.29 3.50
CA ASP A 247 26.14 -0.82 4.88
C ASP A 247 25.07 -1.63 5.61
N TRP A 248 25.38 -2.18 6.78
CA TRP A 248 24.46 -3.00 7.56
C TRP A 248 23.17 -2.25 7.92
N ARG A 249 23.24 -0.91 8.04
CA ARG A 249 22.09 -0.04 8.32
C ARG A 249 21.12 0.03 7.15
N LEU A 250 21.59 -0.13 5.91
CA LEU A 250 20.75 -0.27 4.74
C LEU A 250 20.00 -1.62 4.76
N LEU A 251 20.70 -2.71 5.14
CA LEU A 251 20.06 -4.02 5.28
C LEU A 251 19.04 -4.03 6.43
N ALA A 252 19.33 -3.33 7.53
CA ALA A 252 18.38 -3.13 8.63
C ALA A 252 17.19 -2.26 8.20
N ALA A 253 17.40 -1.21 7.40
CA ALA A 253 16.33 -0.39 6.85
C ALA A 253 15.40 -1.21 5.94
N LEU A 254 15.95 -2.09 5.11
CA LEU A 254 15.20 -3.03 4.29
C LEU A 254 14.34 -3.96 5.17
N ALA A 255 14.92 -4.60 6.17
CA ALA A 255 14.20 -5.50 7.09
C ALA A 255 13.08 -4.79 7.85
N TYR A 256 13.32 -3.54 8.27
CA TYR A 256 12.28 -2.73 8.89
C TYR A 256 11.11 -2.46 7.94
N THR A 257 11.39 -2.06 6.72
CA THR A 257 10.37 -1.76 5.71
C THR A 257 9.58 -3.03 5.32
N GLU A 258 10.21 -4.19 5.31
CA GLU A 258 9.58 -5.48 4.99
C GLU A 258 8.68 -6.01 6.12
N SER A 259 9.16 -6.01 7.36
CA SER A 259 8.50 -6.71 8.47
C SER A 259 8.41 -5.93 9.76
N ASN A 260 8.93 -4.70 9.83
CA ASN A 260 9.14 -3.97 11.09
C ASN A 260 9.94 -4.81 12.11
N PHE A 261 10.96 -5.52 11.63
CA PHE A 261 11.76 -6.47 12.39
C PHE A 261 10.99 -7.63 13.04
N ASN A 262 9.80 -7.97 12.55
CA ASN A 262 9.02 -9.08 13.08
C ASN A 262 9.22 -10.35 12.23
N PRO A 263 9.93 -11.38 12.74
CA PRO A 263 10.20 -12.60 11.99
C PRO A 263 8.95 -13.47 11.77
N ALA A 264 7.88 -13.25 12.51
CA ALA A 264 6.63 -13.99 12.37
C ALA A 264 5.69 -13.37 11.33
N THR A 265 6.10 -12.29 10.66
CA THR A 265 5.26 -11.61 9.65
C THR A 265 5.09 -12.50 8.44
N VAL A 266 3.84 -12.67 8.03
CA VAL A 266 3.46 -13.28 6.75
C VAL A 266 2.64 -12.26 5.98
N SER A 267 3.08 -11.93 4.76
CA SER A 267 2.33 -11.04 3.89
C SER A 267 1.12 -11.76 3.30
N TRP A 268 0.17 -10.98 2.80
CA TRP A 268 -1.00 -11.51 2.08
C TRP A 268 -0.61 -12.35 0.84
N ALA A 269 0.51 -12.01 0.17
CA ALA A 269 1.03 -12.76 -0.97
C ALA A 269 1.78 -14.04 -0.54
N GLY A 270 1.89 -14.27 0.77
CA GLY A 270 2.59 -15.41 1.33
C GLY A 270 4.09 -15.18 1.52
N ALA A 271 4.61 -13.96 1.33
CA ALA A 271 5.98 -13.64 1.72
C ALA A 271 6.10 -13.74 3.25
N CYS A 272 7.17 -14.34 3.76
CA CYS A 272 7.30 -14.65 5.17
C CYS A 272 8.67 -14.31 5.75
N GLY A 273 8.69 -14.20 7.07
CA GLY A 273 9.91 -13.97 7.84
C GLY A 273 10.35 -12.51 7.89
N LEU A 274 11.51 -12.29 8.51
CA LEU A 274 12.08 -10.97 8.77
C LEU A 274 12.29 -10.15 7.49
N MET A 275 12.69 -10.80 6.40
CA MET A 275 13.05 -10.19 5.12
C MET A 275 11.96 -10.38 4.05
N GLN A 276 10.79 -10.92 4.40
CA GLN A 276 9.61 -11.06 3.52
C GLN A 276 9.91 -11.68 2.15
N LEU A 277 10.64 -12.79 2.13
CA LEU A 277 10.84 -13.55 0.90
C LEU A 277 9.60 -14.41 0.59
N MET A 278 9.26 -14.48 -0.69
CA MET A 278 8.28 -15.44 -1.17
C MET A 278 8.76 -16.87 -0.91
N PRO A 279 7.90 -17.84 -0.52
CA PRO A 279 8.32 -19.20 -0.17
C PRO A 279 9.14 -19.90 -1.26
N LYS A 280 8.82 -19.65 -2.54
CA LYS A 280 9.59 -20.18 -3.67
C LYS A 280 11.00 -19.60 -3.70
N THR A 281 11.13 -18.30 -3.50
CA THR A 281 12.42 -17.59 -3.46
C THR A 281 13.22 -18.01 -2.24
N ALA A 282 12.60 -18.08 -1.05
CA ALA A 282 13.25 -18.51 0.18
C ALA A 282 13.87 -19.91 0.03
N ARG A 283 13.11 -20.87 -0.52
CA ARG A 283 13.61 -22.23 -0.81
C ARG A 283 14.74 -22.23 -1.82
N ALA A 284 14.62 -21.46 -2.91
CA ALA A 284 15.67 -21.34 -3.92
C ALA A 284 16.97 -20.73 -3.34
N MET A 285 16.85 -19.86 -2.33
CA MET A 285 17.99 -19.29 -1.59
C MET A 285 18.50 -20.20 -0.47
N GLY A 286 17.88 -21.37 -0.28
CA GLY A 286 18.35 -22.40 0.64
C GLY A 286 17.78 -22.34 2.06
N VAL A 287 16.65 -21.67 2.26
CA VAL A 287 15.94 -21.73 3.55
C VAL A 287 15.35 -23.13 3.73
N PRO A 288 15.69 -23.83 4.83
CA PRO A 288 15.10 -25.15 5.12
C PRO A 288 13.59 -25.04 5.37
N ALA A 289 12.84 -26.06 5.01
CA ALA A 289 11.41 -26.13 5.27
C ALA A 289 11.12 -25.97 6.78
N GLY A 290 10.16 -25.12 7.13
CA GLY A 290 9.81 -24.79 8.51
C GLY A 290 10.75 -23.80 9.22
N LYS A 291 11.77 -23.25 8.51
CA LYS A 291 12.68 -22.23 9.00
C LYS A 291 12.43 -20.85 8.38
N GLU A 292 11.31 -20.66 7.72
CA GLU A 292 10.97 -19.42 7.02
C GLU A 292 10.90 -18.20 7.97
N ASN A 293 10.57 -18.45 9.24
CA ASN A 293 10.49 -17.44 10.29
C ASN A 293 11.77 -17.32 11.15
N ASP A 294 12.81 -18.11 10.85
CA ASP A 294 14.10 -17.98 11.52
C ASP A 294 14.80 -16.70 11.04
N PRO A 295 15.15 -15.76 11.93
CA PRO A 295 15.72 -14.47 11.53
C PRO A 295 17.04 -14.61 10.76
N GLU A 296 17.94 -15.51 11.19
CA GLU A 296 19.22 -15.67 10.54
C GLU A 296 19.08 -16.30 9.15
N GLU A 297 18.26 -17.34 9.01
CA GLU A 297 18.00 -17.97 7.71
C GLU A 297 17.29 -16.98 6.75
N SER A 298 16.37 -16.16 7.26
CA SER A 298 15.72 -15.12 6.47
C SER A 298 16.69 -14.06 5.96
N ILE A 299 17.57 -13.53 6.81
CA ILE A 299 18.61 -12.54 6.43
C ILE A 299 19.59 -13.16 5.42
N LYS A 300 20.09 -14.35 5.70
CA LYS A 300 21.03 -15.09 4.84
C LYS A 300 20.47 -15.34 3.44
N ALA A 301 19.21 -15.73 3.35
CA ALA A 301 18.52 -15.93 2.07
C ALA A 301 18.32 -14.61 1.32
N ALA A 302 17.89 -13.55 2.01
CA ALA A 302 17.73 -12.23 1.42
C ALA A 302 19.06 -11.68 0.86
N VAL A 303 20.16 -11.84 1.58
CA VAL A 303 21.49 -11.42 1.14
C VAL A 303 21.93 -12.19 -0.12
N LYS A 304 21.67 -13.52 -0.18
CA LYS A 304 21.93 -14.29 -1.41
C LYS A 304 21.09 -13.77 -2.58
N TYR A 305 19.81 -13.46 -2.36
CA TYR A 305 18.94 -12.93 -3.40
C TYR A 305 19.39 -11.53 -3.85
N ILE A 306 19.74 -10.65 -2.91
CA ILE A 306 20.32 -9.32 -3.21
C ILE A 306 21.58 -9.45 -4.07
N LYS A 307 22.47 -10.41 -3.78
CA LYS A 307 23.67 -10.64 -4.59
C LYS A 307 23.34 -11.04 -6.03
N ILE A 308 22.30 -11.85 -6.24
CA ILE A 308 21.81 -12.18 -7.58
C ILE A 308 21.33 -10.92 -8.32
N LEU A 309 20.55 -10.08 -7.62
CA LEU A 309 20.06 -8.83 -8.18
C LEU A 309 21.18 -7.83 -8.46
N GLN A 310 22.20 -7.74 -7.59
CA GLN A 310 23.40 -6.92 -7.86
C GLN A 310 24.13 -7.34 -9.13
N ASN A 311 24.26 -8.65 -9.36
CA ASN A 311 24.87 -9.17 -10.57
C ASN A 311 24.00 -8.88 -11.81
N MET A 312 22.68 -8.95 -11.68
CA MET A 312 21.75 -8.65 -12.77
C MET A 312 21.83 -7.18 -13.22
N PHE A 313 22.02 -6.25 -12.28
CA PHE A 313 22.17 -4.83 -12.57
C PHE A 313 23.63 -4.36 -12.53
N ALA A 314 24.60 -5.25 -12.80
CA ALA A 314 26.03 -4.93 -12.78
C ALA A 314 26.42 -3.84 -13.81
N GLU A 315 25.63 -3.70 -14.89
CA GLU A 315 25.79 -2.68 -15.91
C GLU A 315 25.49 -1.25 -15.42
N VAL A 316 24.74 -1.07 -14.33
CA VAL A 316 24.52 0.25 -13.70
C VAL A 316 25.82 0.69 -13.02
N PRO A 317 26.55 1.72 -13.53
CA PRO A 317 27.91 1.99 -13.07
C PRO A 317 28.00 2.49 -11.64
N ASP A 318 27.08 3.39 -11.26
CA ASP A 318 27.05 3.98 -9.93
C ASP A 318 26.48 3.00 -8.90
N ALA A 319 27.22 2.73 -7.82
CA ALA A 319 26.83 1.78 -6.79
C ALA A 319 25.58 2.23 -5.99
N SER A 320 25.38 3.54 -5.80
CA SER A 320 24.22 4.09 -5.11
C SER A 320 22.97 3.94 -6.00
N GLU A 321 23.08 4.26 -7.30
CA GLU A 321 22.01 4.02 -8.24
C GLU A 321 21.69 2.52 -8.34
N ARG A 322 22.70 1.66 -8.52
CA ARG A 322 22.52 0.19 -8.56
C ARG A 322 21.76 -0.33 -7.35
N THR A 323 22.01 0.22 -6.17
CA THR A 323 21.28 -0.14 -4.93
C THR A 323 19.79 0.13 -5.07
N LYS A 324 19.38 1.23 -5.68
CA LYS A 324 17.95 1.56 -5.91
C LYS A 324 17.28 0.56 -6.86
N PHE A 325 17.99 0.16 -7.94
CA PHE A 325 17.51 -0.89 -8.86
C PHE A 325 17.35 -2.23 -8.15
N VAL A 326 18.30 -2.61 -7.31
CA VAL A 326 18.24 -3.84 -6.51
C VAL A 326 17.06 -3.80 -5.55
N LEU A 327 16.85 -2.71 -4.83
CA LEU A 327 15.70 -2.53 -3.93
C LEU A 327 14.38 -2.59 -4.69
N ALA A 328 14.29 -1.92 -5.85
CA ALA A 328 13.11 -1.98 -6.70
C ALA A 328 12.82 -3.41 -7.17
N ALA A 329 13.83 -4.14 -7.61
CA ALA A 329 13.69 -5.51 -8.07
C ALA A 329 13.39 -6.50 -6.93
N TYR A 330 13.89 -6.23 -5.74
CA TYR A 330 13.57 -7.00 -4.54
C TYR A 330 12.06 -6.94 -4.23
N ASN A 331 11.47 -5.75 -4.36
CA ASN A 331 10.04 -5.51 -4.09
C ASN A 331 9.13 -5.93 -5.25
N ALA A 332 9.46 -5.52 -6.49
CA ALA A 332 8.62 -5.67 -7.68
C ALA A 332 8.89 -6.95 -8.49
N GLY A 333 10.07 -7.54 -8.29
CA GLY A 333 10.65 -8.48 -9.23
C GLY A 333 11.44 -7.78 -10.34
N SER A 334 12.54 -8.41 -10.75
CA SER A 334 13.49 -7.84 -11.73
C SER A 334 12.86 -7.53 -13.10
N GLY A 335 11.87 -8.33 -13.53
CA GLY A 335 11.24 -8.17 -14.83
C GLY A 335 10.57 -6.80 -15.01
N HIS A 336 9.86 -6.28 -14.00
CA HIS A 336 9.24 -4.96 -14.09
C HIS A 336 10.26 -3.83 -14.09
N VAL A 337 11.39 -4.01 -13.41
CA VAL A 337 12.48 -3.02 -13.40
C VAL A 337 13.19 -2.99 -14.74
N THR A 338 13.47 -4.16 -15.35
CA THR A 338 14.06 -4.22 -16.69
C THR A 338 13.16 -3.65 -17.78
N ASP A 339 11.84 -3.86 -17.69
CA ASP A 339 10.89 -3.20 -18.59
C ASP A 339 10.94 -1.67 -18.44
N ALA A 340 11.02 -1.16 -17.22
CA ALA A 340 11.11 0.28 -16.97
C ALA A 340 12.44 0.88 -17.45
N MET A 341 13.54 0.13 -17.37
CA MET A 341 14.83 0.51 -17.97
C MET A 341 14.71 0.62 -19.49
N ALA A 342 14.11 -0.40 -20.14
CA ALA A 342 13.90 -0.41 -21.58
C ALA A 342 12.99 0.75 -22.05
N LEU A 343 11.95 1.07 -21.30
CA LEU A 343 11.11 2.25 -21.55
C LEU A 343 11.92 3.55 -21.39
N SER A 344 12.73 3.66 -20.32
CA SER A 344 13.58 4.83 -20.08
C SER A 344 14.51 5.08 -21.25
N GLU A 345 15.18 4.05 -21.75
CA GLU A 345 16.06 4.11 -22.92
C GLU A 345 15.29 4.50 -24.18
N LYS A 346 14.16 3.84 -24.47
CA LYS A 346 13.32 4.11 -25.64
C LYS A 346 12.85 5.56 -25.72
N TYR A 347 12.50 6.13 -24.59
CA TYR A 347 12.01 7.52 -24.52
C TYR A 347 13.12 8.55 -24.20
N GLY A 348 14.40 8.18 -24.44
CA GLY A 348 15.53 9.11 -24.41
C GLY A 348 15.95 9.54 -23.00
N ARG A 349 15.63 8.78 -21.97
CA ARG A 349 16.08 9.03 -20.61
C ARG A 349 17.23 8.07 -20.23
N ASN A 350 17.96 8.43 -19.18
CA ASN A 350 19.08 7.59 -18.74
C ASN A 350 18.58 6.35 -17.96
N HIS A 351 18.68 5.19 -18.57
CA HIS A 351 18.24 3.92 -18.00
C HIS A 351 19.13 3.38 -16.87
N TYR A 352 20.23 4.06 -16.53
CA TYR A 352 21.10 3.78 -15.39
C TYR A 352 20.87 4.69 -14.18
N ILE A 353 19.93 5.64 -14.26
CA ILE A 353 19.57 6.55 -13.19
C ILE A 353 18.13 6.25 -12.75
N TRP A 354 17.93 6.08 -11.44
CA TRP A 354 16.62 5.78 -10.88
C TRP A 354 15.70 7.00 -10.91
N GLU A 355 16.11 8.07 -10.21
CA GLU A 355 15.24 9.21 -9.97
C GLU A 355 14.95 9.98 -11.26
N HIS A 356 13.68 10.33 -11.49
CA HIS A 356 13.16 11.02 -12.69
C HIS A 356 13.41 10.29 -14.03
N ASN A 357 14.02 9.11 -14.02
CA ASN A 357 14.30 8.29 -15.21
C ASN A 357 13.57 6.95 -15.12
N VAL A 358 14.19 5.89 -14.60
CA VAL A 358 13.57 4.56 -14.52
C VAL A 358 12.40 4.54 -13.55
N ALA A 359 12.48 5.25 -12.43
CA ALA A 359 11.38 5.41 -11.48
C ALA A 359 10.12 6.03 -12.12
N HIS A 360 10.29 6.96 -13.06
CA HIS A 360 9.18 7.53 -13.81
C HIS A 360 8.44 6.46 -14.62
N TYR A 361 9.15 5.57 -15.29
CA TYR A 361 8.52 4.50 -16.08
C TYR A 361 8.00 3.34 -15.23
N ILE A 362 8.56 3.08 -14.07
CA ILE A 362 7.94 2.18 -13.08
C ILE A 362 6.52 2.67 -12.72
N LEU A 363 6.34 3.96 -12.51
CA LEU A 363 5.04 4.57 -12.22
C LEU A 363 4.09 4.47 -13.42
N LEU A 364 4.58 4.78 -14.62
CA LEU A 364 3.80 4.76 -15.85
C LEU A 364 3.39 3.36 -16.32
N LYS A 365 4.01 2.28 -15.84
CA LYS A 365 3.63 0.90 -16.18
C LYS A 365 2.21 0.50 -15.71
N SER A 366 1.51 1.34 -15.00
CA SER A 366 0.07 1.21 -14.75
C SER A 366 -0.80 1.70 -15.90
N HIS A 367 -0.25 2.41 -16.89
CA HIS A 367 -0.95 2.92 -18.05
C HIS A 367 -0.75 1.98 -19.25
N GLU A 368 -1.83 1.80 -20.03
CA GLU A 368 -1.89 0.81 -21.12
C GLU A 368 -0.82 1.04 -22.18
N GLU A 369 -0.60 2.30 -22.56
CA GLU A 369 0.41 2.70 -23.54
C GLU A 369 1.85 2.28 -23.18
N TYR A 370 2.15 2.13 -21.88
CA TYR A 370 3.49 1.74 -21.41
C TYR A 370 3.60 0.25 -21.12
N TYR A 371 2.62 -0.39 -20.46
CA TYR A 371 2.75 -1.82 -20.18
C TYR A 371 2.50 -2.70 -21.40
N GLN A 372 1.83 -2.20 -22.45
CA GLN A 372 1.69 -2.88 -23.73
C GLN A 372 2.78 -2.47 -24.75
N ASP A 373 3.67 -1.56 -24.39
CA ASP A 373 4.77 -1.17 -25.27
C ASP A 373 5.61 -2.42 -25.66
N PRO A 374 6.01 -2.56 -26.95
CA PRO A 374 6.77 -3.72 -27.44
C PRO A 374 8.07 -4.02 -26.69
N VAL A 375 8.67 -3.04 -25.99
CA VAL A 375 9.87 -3.27 -25.17
C VAL A 375 9.55 -3.90 -23.82
N CYS A 376 8.29 -3.87 -23.39
CA CYS A 376 7.81 -4.48 -22.14
C CYS A 376 7.47 -5.96 -22.35
N ARG A 377 7.92 -6.80 -21.42
CA ARG A 377 7.68 -8.26 -21.43
C ARG A 377 6.84 -8.75 -20.26
N ASN A 378 6.69 -7.92 -19.22
CA ASN A 378 6.09 -8.31 -17.95
C ASN A 378 4.71 -7.68 -17.70
N GLY A 379 4.12 -7.00 -18.71
CA GLY A 379 2.76 -6.49 -18.67
C GLY A 379 2.51 -5.40 -17.62
N TYR A 380 1.25 -5.29 -17.19
CA TYR A 380 0.77 -4.31 -16.23
C TYR A 380 1.52 -4.40 -14.89
N PHE A 381 1.88 -3.23 -14.35
CA PHE A 381 2.48 -3.13 -13.04
C PHE A 381 2.11 -1.80 -12.35
N ARG A 382 1.70 -1.86 -11.09
CA ARG A 382 1.44 -0.68 -10.27
C ARG A 382 2.71 -0.25 -9.56
N GLY A 383 3.47 0.66 -10.18
CA GLY A 383 4.81 1.04 -9.72
C GLY A 383 4.88 1.90 -8.47
N THR A 384 3.75 2.50 -8.02
CA THR A 384 3.73 3.42 -6.88
C THR A 384 4.30 2.81 -5.59
N GLU A 385 3.98 1.54 -5.32
CA GLU A 385 4.49 0.84 -4.13
C GLU A 385 6.00 0.68 -4.18
N THR A 386 6.52 0.26 -5.34
CA THR A 386 7.96 0.06 -5.52
C THR A 386 8.71 1.38 -5.46
N TYR A 387 8.19 2.45 -6.04
CA TYR A 387 8.77 3.77 -5.94
C TYR A 387 8.88 4.23 -4.47
N ASN A 388 7.78 4.13 -3.73
CA ASN A 388 7.74 4.48 -2.32
C ASN A 388 8.63 3.58 -1.47
N PHE A 389 8.69 2.28 -1.78
CA PHE A 389 9.56 1.32 -1.10
C PHE A 389 11.03 1.69 -1.22
N VAL A 390 11.51 1.99 -2.43
CA VAL A 390 12.91 2.40 -2.66
C VAL A 390 13.23 3.67 -1.89
N ARG A 391 12.35 4.68 -1.96
CA ARG A 391 12.50 5.94 -1.24
C ARG A 391 12.55 5.70 0.28
N GLU A 392 11.61 4.95 0.82
CA GLU A 392 11.52 4.69 2.26
C GLU A 392 12.74 3.95 2.80
N VAL A 393 13.21 2.91 2.11
CA VAL A 393 14.41 2.16 2.53
C VAL A 393 15.65 3.05 2.50
N THR A 394 15.83 3.84 1.44
CA THR A 394 17.01 4.72 1.30
C THR A 394 17.01 5.85 2.32
N GLU A 395 15.89 6.54 2.51
CA GLU A 395 15.75 7.61 3.51
C GLU A 395 15.96 7.09 4.93
N ARG A 396 15.39 5.92 5.25
CA ARG A 396 15.57 5.27 6.55
C ARG A 396 17.03 4.88 6.81
N ALA A 397 17.70 4.35 5.80
CA ALA A 397 19.11 4.01 5.91
C ALA A 397 19.96 5.26 6.20
N GLU A 398 19.67 6.39 5.59
CA GLU A 398 20.36 7.66 5.86
C GLU A 398 20.10 8.16 7.30
N ILE A 399 18.84 8.06 7.77
CA ILE A 399 18.50 8.38 9.16
C ILE A 399 19.28 7.48 10.13
N TYR A 400 19.39 6.18 9.84
CA TYR A 400 20.17 5.25 10.66
C TYR A 400 21.66 5.60 10.66
N LYS A 401 22.23 5.95 9.50
CA LYS A 401 23.63 6.38 9.40
C LYS A 401 23.93 7.65 10.19
N GLN A 402 23.00 8.60 10.22
CA GLN A 402 23.16 9.83 10.99
C GLN A 402 23.08 9.59 12.50
N LYS A 403 22.21 8.69 12.95
CA LYS A 403 21.92 8.46 14.36
C LYS A 403 22.83 7.40 15.01
N ILE A 404 23.26 6.41 14.23
CA ILE A 404 24.04 5.25 14.72
C ILE A 404 25.39 5.29 14.04
N LYS A 405 26.41 5.70 14.81
CA LYS A 405 27.81 5.62 14.37
C LYS A 405 28.26 4.16 14.41
N TYR A 406 29.30 3.83 13.60
CA TYR A 406 29.88 2.46 13.55
C TYR A 406 30.27 1.95 14.93
#